data_aae508008c44004520e58579ee44daeb
#
_entry.id   aae508008c44004520e58579ee44daeb
#
_cell.length_a   1.000
_cell.length_b   1.000
_cell.length_c   1.000
_cell.angle_alpha   90.00
_cell.angle_beta   90.00
_cell.angle_gamma   90.00
#
_symmetry.space_group_name_H-M   'P 1'
#
loop_
_entity.id
_entity.type
_entity.pdbx_description
1 polymer ?
#
loop_
_entity_poly.entity_id
_entity_poly.type
_entity_poly.pdbx_seq_one_letter_code
_entity_poly.pdbx_strand_id
1 'polypeptide(L)'
;EHDIYFDNEKGYVRENGCALRVRETKDLYSKRVNAQINFKGKKLDSQTMTRQELETSVENADVCRRILEGIGYNPVIPKVVKIRQMLQKDKVTACLDQVQDLGDFLELEILVETEEEREDALGRIEDILKQLGYSIGDTLQTSYLSMLQKKIL
;
A
#
# COMPACT_ATOMS: atom_id res chain seq x y z
N GLU A 1 -2.44 6.14 -9.67
CA GLU A 1 -1.41 5.15 -9.34
C GLU A 1 -1.68 3.82 -10.03
N HIS A 2 -0.62 3.19 -10.50
CA HIS A 2 -0.64 1.85 -11.07
C HIS A 2 0.34 0.98 -10.29
N ASP A 3 -0.15 -0.02 -9.60
CA ASP A 3 0.64 -0.93 -8.79
C ASP A 3 0.70 -2.30 -9.43
N ILE A 4 1.90 -2.81 -9.66
CA ILE A 4 2.13 -4.20 -10.06
C ILE A 4 2.88 -4.88 -8.93
N TYR A 5 2.29 -5.92 -8.39
CA TYR A 5 2.90 -6.74 -7.35
C TYR A 5 3.69 -7.90 -7.97
N PHE A 6 4.69 -8.36 -7.24
CA PHE A 6 5.60 -9.41 -7.69
C PHE A 6 5.75 -10.50 -6.64
N ASP A 7 5.86 -11.74 -7.10
CA ASP A 7 6.20 -12.87 -6.27
C ASP A 7 6.99 -13.91 -7.10
N ASN A 8 7.73 -14.78 -6.44
CA ASN A 8 8.37 -15.89 -7.13
C ASN A 8 7.38 -17.07 -7.33
N GLU A 9 7.79 -18.07 -8.08
CA GLU A 9 6.95 -19.26 -8.39
C GLU A 9 6.45 -19.99 -7.13
N LYS A 10 7.22 -19.93 -6.03
CA LYS A 10 6.85 -20.56 -4.76
C LYS A 10 5.91 -19.71 -3.91
N GLY A 11 5.57 -18.48 -4.34
CA GLY A 11 4.73 -17.56 -3.56
C GLY A 11 5.41 -17.03 -2.29
N TYR A 12 6.72 -16.96 -2.27
CA TYR A 12 7.52 -16.64 -1.09
C TYR A 12 7.12 -15.32 -0.42
N VAL A 13 6.87 -14.27 -1.22
CA VAL A 13 6.52 -12.96 -0.70
C VAL A 13 5.18 -13.02 0.03
N ARG A 14 4.17 -13.61 -0.61
CA ARG A 14 2.82 -13.78 -0.03
C ARG A 14 2.82 -14.70 1.18
N GLU A 15 3.49 -15.85 1.11
CA GLU A 15 3.54 -16.84 2.20
C GLU A 15 4.21 -16.28 3.46
N ASN A 16 5.14 -15.36 3.31
CA ASN A 16 5.76 -14.64 4.43
C ASN A 16 4.95 -13.41 4.89
N GLY A 17 3.75 -13.18 4.36
CA GLY A 17 2.92 -12.04 4.71
C GLY A 17 3.47 -10.69 4.25
N CYS A 18 4.38 -10.73 3.27
CA CYS A 18 5.05 -9.58 2.68
C CYS A 18 4.35 -9.11 1.40
N ALA A 19 4.78 -7.97 0.87
CA ALA A 19 4.40 -7.51 -0.46
C ALA A 19 5.60 -6.83 -1.13
N LEU A 20 5.81 -7.13 -2.39
CA LEU A 20 6.79 -6.47 -3.26
C LEU A 20 6.04 -5.84 -4.42
N ARG A 21 6.26 -4.55 -4.66
CA ARG A 21 5.48 -3.78 -5.62
C ARG A 21 6.36 -2.79 -6.38
N VAL A 22 6.09 -2.66 -7.67
CA VAL A 22 6.52 -1.51 -8.48
C VAL A 22 5.30 -0.64 -8.73
N ARG A 23 5.39 0.62 -8.34
CA ARG A 23 4.35 1.63 -8.49
C ARG A 23 4.75 2.68 -9.49
N GLU A 24 3.85 3.02 -10.40
CA GLU A 24 3.92 4.23 -11.19
C GLU A 24 2.85 5.21 -10.71
N THR A 25 3.24 6.43 -10.40
CA THR A 25 2.34 7.52 -10.00
C THR A 25 2.39 8.60 -11.05
N LYS A 26 1.23 8.91 -11.65
CA LYS A 26 1.05 10.06 -12.53
C LYS A 26 0.32 11.16 -11.77
N ASP A 27 0.99 12.28 -11.56
CA ASP A 27 0.35 13.47 -11.03
C ASP A 27 -0.63 14.04 -12.08
N LEU A 28 -1.90 14.17 -11.69
CA LEU A 28 -2.95 14.59 -12.64
C LEU A 28 -2.87 16.07 -13.01
N TYR A 29 -2.22 16.90 -12.19
CA TYR A 29 -2.04 18.34 -12.44
C TYR A 29 -0.77 18.62 -13.23
N SER A 30 0.39 18.21 -12.70
CA SER A 30 1.69 18.46 -13.34
C SER A 30 2.00 17.51 -14.50
N LYS A 31 1.24 16.41 -14.63
CA LYS A 31 1.47 15.32 -15.61
C LYS A 31 2.80 14.58 -15.42
N ARG A 32 3.52 14.84 -14.34
CA ARG A 32 4.76 14.13 -14.01
C ARG A 32 4.45 12.68 -13.69
N VAL A 33 5.33 11.80 -14.15
CA VAL A 33 5.29 10.37 -13.83
C VAL A 33 6.51 10.06 -12.98
N ASN A 34 6.26 9.43 -11.83
CA ASN A 34 7.29 8.92 -10.94
C ASN A 34 7.11 7.41 -10.80
N ALA A 35 8.20 6.72 -10.57
CA ALA A 35 8.17 5.29 -10.31
C ALA A 35 8.97 4.96 -9.05
N GLN A 36 8.53 3.93 -8.34
CA GLN A 36 9.18 3.46 -7.12
C GLN A 36 9.00 1.96 -6.95
N ILE A 37 9.95 1.34 -6.27
CA ILE A 37 9.84 -0.03 -5.78
C ILE A 37 9.60 0.01 -4.27
N ASN A 38 8.64 -0.77 -3.80
CA ASN A 38 8.27 -0.87 -2.40
C ASN A 38 8.32 -2.32 -1.94
N PHE A 39 8.91 -2.56 -0.79
CA PHE A 39 8.77 -3.81 -0.05
C PHE A 39 8.09 -3.53 1.27
N LYS A 40 7.00 -4.25 1.53
CA LYS A 40 6.27 -4.23 2.79
C LYS A 40 6.49 -5.54 3.51
N GLY A 41 7.07 -5.49 4.69
CA GLY A 41 7.26 -6.64 5.57
C GLY A 41 5.93 -7.21 6.07
N LYS A 42 5.99 -8.29 6.83
CA LYS A 42 4.81 -8.87 7.50
C LYS A 42 4.19 -7.87 8.48
N LYS A 43 2.90 -7.98 8.70
CA LYS A 43 2.21 -7.17 9.72
C LYS A 43 2.83 -7.39 11.10
N LEU A 44 2.96 -6.32 11.87
CA LEU A 44 3.52 -6.35 13.23
C LEU A 44 2.44 -6.68 14.28
N ASP A 45 1.16 -6.44 13.95
CA ASP A 45 0.01 -6.76 14.82
C ASP A 45 -1.20 -7.22 14.01
N SER A 46 -2.25 -7.61 14.73
CA SER A 46 -3.52 -8.10 14.15
C SER A 46 -4.60 -7.02 14.01
N GLN A 47 -4.39 -5.83 14.57
CA GLN A 47 -5.40 -4.77 14.62
C GLN A 47 -5.23 -3.75 13.51
N THR A 48 -3.99 -3.57 13.03
CA THR A 48 -3.65 -2.56 12.02
C THR A 48 -2.94 -3.19 10.83
N MET A 49 -2.65 -2.37 9.82
CA MET A 49 -1.79 -2.74 8.69
C MET A 49 -0.34 -2.33 8.92
N THR A 50 0.05 -2.03 10.17
CA THR A 50 1.40 -1.61 10.53
C THR A 50 2.43 -2.67 10.16
N ARG A 51 3.47 -2.24 9.44
CA ARG A 51 4.58 -3.09 8.97
C ARG A 51 5.81 -2.26 8.67
N GLN A 52 6.95 -2.91 8.60
CA GLN A 52 8.14 -2.29 8.04
C GLN A 52 7.95 -2.03 6.55
N GLU A 53 8.32 -0.86 6.10
CA GLU A 53 8.30 -0.49 4.68
C GLU A 53 9.68 -0.03 4.24
N LEU A 54 10.11 -0.55 3.10
CA LEU A 54 11.31 -0.11 2.39
C LEU A 54 10.87 0.40 1.03
N GLU A 55 11.27 1.62 0.71
CA GLU A 55 10.84 2.29 -0.50
C GLU A 55 11.99 3.08 -1.11
N THR A 56 12.10 3.02 -2.41
CA THR A 56 13.03 3.88 -3.16
C THR A 56 12.49 4.18 -4.54
N SER A 57 12.82 5.39 -5.03
CA SER A 57 12.51 5.77 -6.41
C SER A 57 13.32 4.95 -7.40
N VAL A 58 12.72 4.65 -8.54
CA VAL A 58 13.40 4.05 -9.69
C VAL A 58 13.22 4.99 -10.89
N GLU A 59 14.25 5.12 -11.70
CA GLU A 59 14.22 6.00 -12.88
C GLU A 59 13.24 5.49 -13.94
N ASN A 60 13.16 4.15 -14.10
CA ASN A 60 12.35 3.51 -15.11
C ASN A 60 11.63 2.28 -14.54
N ALA A 61 10.30 2.36 -14.44
CA ALA A 61 9.48 1.27 -13.90
C ALA A 61 9.55 0.01 -14.75
N ASP A 62 9.60 0.14 -16.09
CA ASP A 62 9.65 -1.02 -16.98
C ASP A 62 10.96 -1.80 -16.83
N VAL A 63 12.08 -1.08 -16.77
CA VAL A 63 13.38 -1.71 -16.50
C VAL A 63 13.38 -2.38 -15.14
N CYS A 64 12.84 -1.73 -14.11
CA CYS A 64 12.73 -2.32 -12.77
C CYS A 64 11.92 -3.62 -12.79
N ARG A 65 10.77 -3.63 -13.46
CA ARG A 65 9.93 -4.84 -13.63
C ARG A 65 10.69 -5.97 -14.33
N ARG A 66 11.36 -5.66 -15.44
CA ARG A 66 12.17 -6.65 -16.18
C ARG A 66 13.34 -7.20 -15.38
N ILE A 67 13.94 -6.42 -14.48
CA ILE A 67 14.96 -6.90 -13.56
C ILE A 67 14.34 -7.92 -12.59
N LEU A 68 13.17 -7.61 -11.99
CA LEU A 68 12.47 -8.53 -11.10
C LEU A 68 12.12 -9.85 -11.81
N GLU A 69 11.59 -9.78 -13.03
CA GLU A 69 11.29 -10.95 -13.86
C GLU A 69 12.56 -11.76 -14.17
N GLY A 70 13.66 -11.07 -14.50
CA GLY A 70 14.95 -11.70 -14.79
C GLY A 70 15.56 -12.47 -13.62
N ILE A 71 15.22 -12.10 -12.39
CA ILE A 71 15.64 -12.81 -11.16
C ILE A 71 14.56 -13.74 -10.59
N GLY A 72 13.48 -14.00 -11.36
CA GLY A 72 12.46 -14.99 -11.03
C GLY A 72 11.27 -14.50 -10.22
N TYR A 73 11.07 -13.16 -10.13
CA TYR A 73 9.87 -12.58 -9.55
C TYR A 73 8.91 -12.13 -10.65
N ASN A 74 7.77 -12.78 -10.74
CA ASN A 74 6.79 -12.55 -11.79
C ASN A 74 5.65 -11.66 -11.33
N PRO A 75 5.01 -10.90 -12.24
CA PRO A 75 3.84 -10.11 -11.92
C PRO A 75 2.70 -10.94 -11.33
N VAL A 76 2.13 -10.48 -10.23
CA VAL A 76 0.91 -11.03 -9.61
C VAL A 76 -0.30 -10.31 -10.17
N ILE A 77 -1.30 -11.05 -10.63
CA ILE A 77 -2.55 -10.50 -11.14
C ILE A 77 -3.65 -10.48 -10.08
N PRO A 78 -4.59 -9.52 -10.18
CA PRO A 78 -4.58 -8.38 -11.11
C PRO A 78 -3.64 -7.25 -10.63
N LYS A 79 -3.34 -6.30 -11.51
CA LYS A 79 -2.74 -5.03 -11.10
C LYS A 79 -3.76 -4.20 -10.31
N VAL A 80 -3.30 -3.34 -9.41
CA VAL A 80 -4.13 -2.38 -8.69
C VAL A 80 -4.01 -1.02 -9.35
N VAL A 81 -5.14 -0.46 -9.79
CA VAL A 81 -5.20 0.88 -10.38
C VAL A 81 -6.10 1.74 -9.52
N LYS A 82 -5.64 2.93 -9.17
CA LYS A 82 -6.43 3.85 -8.34
C LYS A 82 -6.13 5.31 -8.63
N ILE A 83 -7.11 6.15 -8.36
CA ILE A 83 -6.92 7.60 -8.21
C ILE A 83 -6.83 7.85 -6.71
N ARG A 84 -5.76 8.52 -6.29
CA ARG A 84 -5.49 8.86 -4.89
C ARG A 84 -5.45 10.36 -4.71
N GLN A 85 -6.21 10.85 -3.77
CA GLN A 85 -6.12 12.21 -3.26
C GLN A 85 -5.50 12.17 -1.86
N MET A 86 -4.42 12.93 -1.65
CA MET A 86 -3.68 12.95 -0.39
C MET A 86 -3.92 14.26 0.35
N LEU A 87 -4.22 14.15 1.62
CA LEU A 87 -4.34 15.25 2.56
C LEU A 87 -3.34 15.00 3.69
N GLN A 88 -2.49 15.97 3.96
CA GLN A 88 -1.50 15.85 5.04
C GLN A 88 -1.72 16.94 6.10
N LYS A 89 -1.72 16.52 7.34
CA LYS A 89 -1.75 17.42 8.50
C LYS A 89 -0.82 16.87 9.58
N ASP A 90 0.20 17.64 9.93
CA ASP A 90 1.26 17.21 10.84
C ASP A 90 1.93 15.90 10.38
N LYS A 91 1.92 14.87 11.23
CA LYS A 91 2.43 13.52 10.90
C LYS A 91 1.38 12.60 10.26
N VAL A 92 0.12 13.05 10.11
CA VAL A 92 -0.97 12.24 9.59
C VAL A 92 -1.14 12.48 8.09
N THR A 93 -1.15 11.42 7.33
CA THR A 93 -1.56 11.41 5.92
C THR A 93 -2.89 10.68 5.79
N ALA A 94 -3.89 11.37 5.23
CA ALA A 94 -5.15 10.77 4.84
C ALA A 94 -5.18 10.62 3.31
N CYS A 95 -5.44 9.40 2.84
CA CYS A 95 -5.54 9.09 1.41
C CYS A 95 -6.97 8.71 1.08
N LEU A 96 -7.59 9.45 0.17
CA LEU A 96 -8.87 9.10 -0.43
C LEU A 96 -8.59 8.37 -1.73
N ASP A 97 -8.86 7.08 -1.76
CA ASP A 97 -8.59 6.20 -2.88
C ASP A 97 -9.88 5.82 -3.59
N GLN A 98 -9.93 6.08 -4.90
CA GLN A 98 -10.89 5.47 -5.79
C GLN A 98 -10.20 4.33 -6.53
N VAL A 99 -10.48 3.10 -6.10
CA VAL A 99 -9.82 1.89 -6.61
C VAL A 99 -10.67 1.26 -7.69
N GLN A 100 -10.08 1.07 -8.87
CA GLN A 100 -10.76 0.45 -10.00
C GLN A 100 -11.30 -0.94 -9.60
N ASP A 101 -12.54 -1.21 -9.93
CA ASP A 101 -13.26 -2.46 -9.64
C ASP A 101 -13.52 -2.76 -8.15
N LEU A 102 -13.16 -1.85 -7.23
CA LEU A 102 -13.46 -2.01 -5.81
C LEU A 102 -14.34 -0.89 -5.23
N GLY A 103 -14.10 0.37 -5.60
CA GLY A 103 -14.80 1.54 -5.08
C GLY A 103 -13.90 2.46 -4.26
N ASP A 104 -14.51 3.19 -3.32
CA ASP A 104 -13.85 4.26 -2.58
C ASP A 104 -13.39 3.80 -1.19
N PHE A 105 -12.20 4.25 -0.80
CA PHE A 105 -11.57 3.89 0.47
C PHE A 105 -10.90 5.11 1.10
N LEU A 106 -10.81 5.10 2.42
CA LEU A 106 -9.99 6.01 3.21
C LEU A 106 -8.85 5.21 3.84
N GLU A 107 -7.61 5.64 3.61
CA GLU A 107 -6.45 5.19 4.36
C GLU A 107 -5.97 6.32 5.29
N LEU A 108 -5.66 6.00 6.52
CA LEU A 108 -4.99 6.88 7.46
C LEU A 108 -3.62 6.31 7.77
N GLU A 109 -2.58 7.11 7.60
CA GLU A 109 -1.19 6.71 7.76
C GLU A 109 -0.44 7.69 8.66
N ILE A 110 0.36 7.13 9.57
CA ILE A 110 1.37 7.85 10.35
C ILE A 110 2.67 7.06 10.24
N LEU A 111 3.72 7.72 9.75
CA LEU A 111 5.06 7.14 9.73
C LEU A 111 5.69 7.32 11.11
N VAL A 112 6.25 6.25 11.66
CA VAL A 112 6.94 6.24 12.94
C VAL A 112 8.33 5.62 12.75
N GLU A 113 9.31 6.10 13.50
CA GLU A 113 10.69 5.62 13.42
C GLU A 113 11.00 4.59 14.50
N THR A 114 10.26 4.62 15.60
CA THR A 114 10.46 3.74 16.75
C THR A 114 9.18 3.02 17.15
N GLU A 115 9.33 1.89 17.83
CA GLU A 115 8.19 1.14 18.36
C GLU A 115 7.45 1.93 19.46
N GLU A 116 8.15 2.79 20.19
CA GLU A 116 7.57 3.63 21.26
C GLU A 116 6.57 4.66 20.68
N GLU A 117 6.86 5.21 19.50
CA GLU A 117 5.95 6.17 18.83
C GLU A 117 4.68 5.49 18.28
N ARG A 118 4.67 4.18 18.16
CA ARG A 118 3.59 3.42 17.53
C ARG A 118 2.27 3.49 18.31
N GLU A 119 2.31 3.41 19.64
CA GLU A 119 1.11 3.49 20.48
C GLU A 119 0.45 4.87 20.36
N ASP A 120 1.26 5.93 20.40
CA ASP A 120 0.77 7.30 20.22
C ASP A 120 0.17 7.50 18.82
N ALA A 121 0.82 6.96 17.79
CA ALA A 121 0.32 7.02 16.41
C ALA A 121 -1.01 6.30 16.27
N LEU A 122 -1.15 5.10 16.86
CA LEU A 122 -2.40 4.35 16.86
C LEU A 122 -3.52 5.13 17.58
N GLY A 123 -3.24 5.70 18.76
CA GLY A 123 -4.20 6.54 19.48
C GLY A 123 -4.68 7.73 18.65
N ARG A 124 -3.79 8.39 17.90
CA ARG A 124 -4.17 9.48 16.99
C ARG A 124 -5.06 9.02 15.85
N ILE A 125 -4.78 7.85 15.26
CA ILE A 125 -5.65 7.26 14.22
C ILE A 125 -7.03 6.95 14.78
N GLU A 126 -7.11 6.35 15.98
CA GLU A 126 -8.38 6.05 16.65
C GLU A 126 -9.21 7.32 16.92
N ASP A 127 -8.58 8.40 17.37
CA ASP A 127 -9.24 9.68 17.60
C ASP A 127 -9.79 10.30 16.31
N ILE A 128 -9.06 10.21 15.21
CA ILE A 128 -9.54 10.65 13.89
C ILE A 128 -10.73 9.80 13.43
N LEU A 129 -10.64 8.47 13.57
CA LEU A 129 -11.74 7.56 13.23
C LEU A 129 -13.00 7.89 14.02
N LYS A 130 -12.89 8.13 15.32
CA LYS A 130 -14.03 8.55 16.18
C LYS A 130 -14.66 9.84 15.71
N GLN A 131 -13.86 10.85 15.34
CA GLN A 131 -14.37 12.11 14.81
C GLN A 131 -15.12 11.92 13.48
N LEU A 132 -14.75 10.91 12.69
CA LEU A 132 -15.42 10.54 11.45
C LEU A 132 -16.61 9.57 11.67
N GLY A 133 -16.87 9.15 12.90
CA GLY A 133 -17.94 8.23 13.24
C GLY A 133 -17.60 6.75 13.07
N TYR A 134 -16.30 6.42 13.02
CA TYR A 134 -15.78 5.06 12.89
C TYR A 134 -15.01 4.62 14.12
N SER A 135 -14.70 3.35 14.18
CA SER A 135 -13.82 2.73 15.18
C SER A 135 -12.71 1.91 14.50
N ILE A 136 -11.71 1.50 15.25
CA ILE A 136 -10.65 0.63 14.74
C ILE A 136 -11.22 -0.71 14.22
N GLY A 137 -12.33 -1.18 14.79
CA GLY A 137 -13.01 -2.40 14.35
C GLY A 137 -13.66 -2.29 12.97
N ASP A 138 -13.87 -1.08 12.46
CA ASP A 138 -14.43 -0.84 11.12
C ASP A 138 -13.33 -0.84 10.03
N THR A 139 -12.06 -0.94 10.43
CA THR A 139 -10.93 -0.90 9.49
C THR A 139 -10.76 -2.22 8.75
N LEU A 140 -10.41 -2.10 7.47
CA LEU A 140 -10.15 -3.26 6.62
C LEU A 140 -8.73 -3.78 6.83
N GLN A 141 -8.60 -5.07 7.09
CA GLN A 141 -7.33 -5.76 7.28
C GLN A 141 -6.84 -6.47 6.01
N THR A 142 -7.49 -6.19 4.88
CA THR A 142 -7.25 -6.85 3.59
C THR A 142 -6.74 -5.84 2.57
N SER A 143 -5.67 -6.17 1.86
CA SER A 143 -5.11 -5.30 0.81
C SER A 143 -6.03 -5.23 -0.42
N TYR A 144 -5.92 -4.14 -1.20
CA TYR A 144 -6.65 -3.99 -2.47
C TYR A 144 -6.38 -5.15 -3.44
N LEU A 145 -5.12 -5.61 -3.54
CA LEU A 145 -4.79 -6.78 -4.35
C LEU A 145 -5.58 -8.01 -3.91
N SER A 146 -5.61 -8.31 -2.61
CA SER A 146 -6.35 -9.47 -2.09
C SER A 146 -7.85 -9.34 -2.28
N MET A 147 -8.40 -8.12 -2.18
CA MET A 147 -9.83 -7.88 -2.46
C MET A 147 -10.15 -8.09 -3.94
N LEU A 148 -9.31 -7.60 -4.85
CA LEU A 148 -9.47 -7.82 -6.29
C LEU A 148 -9.35 -9.30 -6.67
N GLN A 149 -8.39 -10.02 -6.09
CA GLN A 149 -8.24 -11.45 -6.32
C GLN A 149 -9.47 -12.25 -5.91
N LYS A 150 -10.10 -11.91 -4.79
CA LYS A 150 -11.36 -12.54 -4.34
C LYS A 150 -12.55 -12.29 -5.27
N LYS A 151 -12.53 -11.21 -6.06
CA LYS A 151 -13.57 -10.90 -7.02
C LYS A 151 -13.47 -11.69 -8.34
N ILE A 152 -12.28 -12.16 -8.66
CA ILE A 152 -11.98 -12.89 -9.90
C ILE A 152 -12.21 -14.39 -9.75
N LEU A 153 -12.18 -14.89 -8.52
CA LEU A 153 -12.48 -16.28 -8.15
C LEU A 153 -14.00 -16.50 -8.04
#